data_9007d0e0bafde6d2d4392bd239f3ce97
#
_entry.id   9007d0e0bafde6d2d4392bd239f3ce97
#
_cell.length_a   1.000
_cell.length_b   1.000
_cell.length_c   1.000
_cell.angle_alpha   90.00
_cell.angle_beta   90.00
_cell.angle_gamma   90.00
#
_symmetry.space_group_name_H-M   'P 1'
#
loop_
_entity.id
_entity.type
_entity.pdbx_description
1 polymer ?
#
loop_
_entity_poly.entity_id
_entity_poly.type
_entity_poly.pdbx_seq_one_letter_code
_entity_poly.pdbx_strand_id
1 'polypeptide(L)'
;MTRADALLALRQDLAHISDLDLQDEPGQLLRCSRDAYDYSPVLTPKLSGARAQLVSRPQSVAAVEQLAAACAKHGVPLTVRGAGTGNYGQCVPLEGGMVMLTTGLQRIRRFDPATGVVTVEPGCQMSHLDQELRRHQRELRLLPSTWRSATVGGFVAGGSGGIGSIRWGFLRDPGHLLGLEVVPMTTDAHCHQLDEIEAEPLNHSYGTNGIITALTLSTAPAVNWHQVC
;
A
#
# COMPACT_ATOMS: atom_id res chain seq x y z
N MET A 1 -26.75 -3.29 -15.28
CA MET A 1 -25.45 -3.75 -15.84
C MET A 1 -25.02 -4.94 -15.00
N THR A 2 -24.70 -6.08 -15.59
CA THR A 2 -24.18 -7.23 -14.85
C THR A 2 -22.74 -6.95 -14.40
N ARG A 3 -22.23 -7.71 -13.44
CA ARG A 3 -20.84 -7.60 -13.01
C ARG A 3 -19.84 -7.89 -14.15
N ALA A 4 -20.18 -8.82 -15.02
CA ALA A 4 -19.37 -9.15 -16.20
C ALA A 4 -19.29 -7.96 -17.18
N ASP A 5 -20.45 -7.29 -17.42
CA ASP A 5 -20.48 -6.09 -18.28
C ASP A 5 -19.64 -4.96 -17.70
N ALA A 6 -19.71 -4.75 -16.37
CA ALA A 6 -18.95 -3.72 -15.68
C ALA A 6 -17.42 -3.96 -15.80
N LEU A 7 -16.98 -5.21 -15.64
CA LEU A 7 -15.56 -5.59 -15.80
C LEU A 7 -15.10 -5.44 -17.25
N LEU A 8 -15.92 -5.78 -18.22
CA LEU A 8 -15.60 -5.61 -19.64
C LEU A 8 -15.42 -4.12 -19.98
N ALA A 9 -16.38 -3.28 -19.56
CA ALA A 9 -16.32 -1.83 -19.75
C ALA A 9 -15.11 -1.20 -19.06
N LEU A 10 -14.81 -1.63 -17.83
CA LEU A 10 -13.61 -1.22 -17.11
C LEU A 10 -12.33 -1.57 -17.89
N ARG A 11 -12.21 -2.79 -18.40
CA ARG A 11 -11.03 -3.20 -19.21
C ARG A 11 -10.86 -2.33 -20.46
N GLN A 12 -11.95 -1.96 -21.12
CA GLN A 12 -11.92 -1.08 -22.30
C GLN A 12 -11.41 0.32 -21.92
N ASP A 13 -11.92 0.89 -20.83
CA ASP A 13 -11.48 2.21 -20.35
C ASP A 13 -9.98 2.20 -19.94
N LEU A 14 -9.50 1.10 -19.36
CA LEU A 14 -8.12 0.97 -18.91
C LEU A 14 -7.12 0.59 -20.00
N ALA A 15 -7.57 0.08 -21.15
CA ALA A 15 -6.70 -0.42 -22.22
C ALA A 15 -5.77 0.64 -22.84
N HIS A 16 -6.07 1.92 -22.64
CA HIS A 16 -5.30 3.05 -23.20
C HIS A 16 -4.24 3.62 -22.25
N ILE A 17 -4.16 3.10 -21.02
CA ILE A 17 -3.23 3.59 -20.00
C ILE A 17 -1.91 2.83 -20.15
N SER A 18 -0.89 3.50 -20.70
CA SER A 18 0.40 2.86 -21.07
C SER A 18 1.23 2.39 -19.88
N ASP A 19 1.11 3.06 -18.74
CA ASP A 19 1.83 2.78 -17.50
C ASP A 19 0.99 2.01 -16.46
N LEU A 20 0.02 1.23 -16.96
CA LEU A 20 -0.80 0.32 -16.20
C LEU A 20 -0.64 -1.11 -16.72
N ASP A 21 0.03 -1.95 -15.93
CA ASP A 21 0.07 -3.39 -16.19
C ASP A 21 -1.25 -4.02 -15.70
N LEU A 22 -2.00 -4.64 -16.60
CA LEU A 22 -3.32 -5.25 -16.33
C LEU A 22 -3.27 -6.76 -16.61
N GLN A 23 -3.61 -7.58 -15.64
CA GLN A 23 -3.45 -9.03 -15.67
C GLN A 23 -4.74 -9.74 -15.22
N ASP A 24 -5.01 -10.90 -15.86
CA ASP A 24 -6.12 -11.80 -15.52
C ASP A 24 -5.68 -13.28 -15.49
N GLU A 25 -4.38 -13.54 -15.47
CA GLU A 25 -3.84 -14.89 -15.42
C GLU A 25 -4.28 -15.58 -14.11
N PRO A 26 -4.84 -16.81 -14.16
CA PRO A 26 -5.45 -17.46 -12.99
C PRO A 26 -4.52 -17.62 -11.78
N GLY A 27 -3.25 -17.92 -11.99
CA GLY A 27 -2.25 -18.01 -10.93
C GLY A 27 -1.99 -16.67 -10.24
N GLN A 28 -1.96 -15.58 -11.02
CA GLN A 28 -1.81 -14.22 -10.47
C GLN A 28 -3.06 -13.79 -9.69
N LEU A 29 -4.25 -14.04 -10.24
CA LEU A 29 -5.51 -13.77 -9.53
C LEU A 29 -5.56 -14.50 -8.20
N LEU A 30 -5.16 -15.77 -8.17
CA LEU A 30 -5.13 -16.56 -6.94
C LEU A 30 -4.14 -15.99 -5.92
N ARG A 31 -2.91 -15.68 -6.34
CA ARG A 31 -1.88 -15.09 -5.44
C ARG A 31 -2.31 -13.76 -4.86
N CYS A 32 -2.92 -12.90 -5.67
CA CYS A 32 -3.36 -11.58 -5.24
C CYS A 32 -4.66 -11.59 -4.43
N SER A 33 -5.38 -12.71 -4.42
CA SER A 33 -6.61 -12.89 -3.64
C SER A 33 -6.39 -13.43 -2.23
N ARG A 34 -5.13 -13.61 -1.81
CA ARG A 34 -4.78 -14.18 -0.50
C ARG A 34 -3.75 -13.32 0.21
N ASP A 35 -3.79 -13.34 1.53
CA ASP A 35 -2.69 -12.95 2.43
C ASP A 35 -2.36 -14.13 3.37
N ALA A 36 -1.76 -13.87 4.51
CA ALA A 36 -1.41 -14.93 5.47
C ALA A 36 -2.55 -15.27 6.47
N TYR A 37 -3.82 -15.07 6.10
CA TYR A 37 -4.98 -15.38 6.94
C TYR A 37 -5.15 -16.88 7.22
N ASP A 38 -4.47 -17.75 6.49
CA ASP A 38 -4.54 -19.21 6.62
C ASP A 38 -4.16 -19.71 8.03
N TYR A 39 -3.47 -18.90 8.81
CA TYR A 39 -3.21 -19.18 10.23
C TYR A 39 -4.47 -19.13 11.10
N SER A 40 -5.55 -18.52 10.64
CA SER A 40 -6.80 -18.41 11.37
C SER A 40 -7.82 -19.45 10.92
N PRO A 41 -8.22 -20.43 11.79
CA PRO A 41 -9.26 -21.38 11.45
C PRO A 41 -10.64 -20.73 11.30
N VAL A 42 -10.81 -19.49 11.79
CA VAL A 42 -12.04 -18.72 11.65
C VAL A 42 -12.08 -17.98 10.31
N LEU A 43 -10.97 -17.41 9.88
CA LEU A 43 -10.89 -16.61 8.65
C LEU A 43 -10.81 -17.48 7.40
N THR A 44 -10.10 -18.60 7.45
CA THR A 44 -9.88 -19.48 6.28
C THR A 44 -11.18 -19.85 5.57
N PRO A 45 -12.22 -20.40 6.23
CA PRO A 45 -13.46 -20.78 5.55
C PRO A 45 -14.23 -19.56 5.02
N LYS A 46 -14.08 -18.39 5.64
CA LYS A 46 -14.77 -17.15 5.23
C LYS A 46 -14.14 -16.49 4.03
N LEU A 47 -12.82 -16.56 3.89
CA LEU A 47 -12.04 -15.81 2.91
C LEU A 47 -11.56 -16.67 1.72
N SER A 48 -11.56 -18.00 1.85
CA SER A 48 -11.04 -18.92 0.82
C SER A 48 -11.76 -18.83 -0.52
N GLY A 49 -13.02 -18.38 -0.54
CA GLY A 49 -13.84 -18.17 -1.75
C GLY A 49 -13.62 -16.81 -2.43
N ALA A 50 -13.00 -15.84 -1.74
CA ALA A 50 -12.78 -14.50 -2.31
C ALA A 50 -11.79 -14.56 -3.47
N ARG A 51 -12.13 -13.92 -4.61
CA ARG A 51 -11.31 -13.95 -5.83
C ARG A 51 -11.41 -12.62 -6.56
N ALA A 52 -10.24 -12.07 -6.89
CA ALA A 52 -10.11 -11.00 -7.87
C ALA A 52 -10.49 -11.52 -9.26
N GLN A 53 -11.06 -10.67 -10.09
CA GLN A 53 -11.26 -10.89 -11.52
C GLN A 53 -10.18 -10.21 -12.37
N LEU A 54 -9.55 -9.17 -11.83
CA LEU A 54 -8.45 -8.45 -12.47
C LEU A 54 -7.39 -8.11 -11.43
N VAL A 55 -6.14 -8.02 -11.88
CA VAL A 55 -5.03 -7.45 -11.11
C VAL A 55 -4.43 -6.32 -11.93
N SER A 56 -4.16 -5.19 -11.31
CA SER A 56 -3.49 -4.05 -11.92
C SER A 56 -2.25 -3.66 -11.14
N ARG A 57 -1.25 -3.11 -11.86
CA ARG A 57 -0.03 -2.60 -11.27
C ARG A 57 0.34 -1.26 -11.92
N PRO A 58 -0.23 -0.14 -11.46
CA PRO A 58 0.09 1.19 -11.96
C PRO A 58 1.54 1.57 -11.64
N GLN A 59 2.18 2.29 -12.56
CA GLN A 59 3.57 2.74 -12.46
C GLN A 59 3.68 4.27 -12.28
N SER A 60 2.54 4.98 -12.30
CA SER A 60 2.46 6.42 -12.07
C SER A 60 1.23 6.78 -11.23
N VAL A 61 1.25 7.98 -10.63
CA VAL A 61 0.08 8.54 -9.92
C VAL A 61 -1.06 8.77 -10.89
N ALA A 62 -0.78 9.24 -12.11
CA ALA A 62 -1.80 9.45 -13.12
C ALA A 62 -2.52 8.14 -13.50
N ALA A 63 -1.81 7.02 -13.57
CA ALA A 63 -2.42 5.71 -13.78
C ALA A 63 -3.31 5.28 -12.60
N VAL A 64 -2.92 5.63 -11.35
CA VAL A 64 -3.77 5.39 -10.17
C VAL A 64 -5.05 6.21 -10.22
N GLU A 65 -4.97 7.49 -10.59
CA GLU A 65 -6.13 8.38 -10.72
C GLU A 65 -7.11 7.83 -11.76
N GLN A 66 -6.62 7.50 -12.96
CA GLN A 66 -7.46 6.94 -14.02
C GLN A 66 -8.08 5.59 -13.63
N LEU A 67 -7.31 4.72 -12.96
CA LEU A 67 -7.79 3.43 -12.45
C LEU A 67 -8.90 3.63 -11.42
N ALA A 68 -8.69 4.50 -10.44
CA ALA A 68 -9.67 4.80 -9.39
C ALA A 68 -10.97 5.36 -9.98
N ALA A 69 -10.85 6.34 -10.89
CA ALA A 69 -11.99 6.94 -11.58
C ALA A 69 -12.76 5.91 -12.42
N ALA A 70 -12.08 5.05 -13.15
CA ALA A 70 -12.72 4.00 -13.96
C ALA A 70 -13.42 2.96 -13.07
N CYS A 71 -12.80 2.50 -12.00
CA CYS A 71 -13.41 1.59 -11.02
C CYS A 71 -14.68 2.21 -10.40
N ALA A 72 -14.61 3.47 -9.98
CA ALA A 72 -15.76 4.20 -9.43
C ALA A 72 -16.88 4.35 -10.46
N LYS A 73 -16.56 4.74 -11.71
CA LYS A 73 -17.51 4.90 -12.83
C LYS A 73 -18.29 3.62 -13.12
N HIS A 74 -17.62 2.48 -13.10
CA HIS A 74 -18.23 1.19 -13.43
C HIS A 74 -18.74 0.40 -12.20
N GLY A 75 -18.56 0.95 -10.98
CA GLY A 75 -18.94 0.27 -9.75
C GLY A 75 -18.18 -1.03 -9.51
N VAL A 76 -16.93 -1.12 -9.96
CA VAL A 76 -16.07 -2.28 -9.75
C VAL A 76 -15.30 -2.12 -8.43
N PRO A 77 -15.44 -3.06 -7.46
CA PRO A 77 -14.69 -3.02 -6.23
C PRO A 77 -13.19 -3.03 -6.47
N LEU A 78 -12.45 -2.19 -5.74
CA LEU A 78 -11.00 -2.09 -5.82
C LEU A 78 -10.38 -2.40 -4.45
N THR A 79 -9.51 -3.41 -4.42
CA THR A 79 -8.72 -3.75 -3.23
C THR A 79 -7.27 -3.35 -3.45
N VAL A 80 -6.76 -2.46 -2.59
CA VAL A 80 -5.35 -2.03 -2.65
C VAL A 80 -4.46 -3.03 -1.91
N ARG A 81 -3.34 -3.40 -2.54
CA ARG A 81 -2.40 -4.39 -2.00
C ARG A 81 -0.96 -3.92 -2.13
N GLY A 82 -0.22 -3.94 -1.01
CA GLY A 82 1.24 -3.86 -1.00
C GLY A 82 1.86 -5.24 -1.27
N ALA A 83 2.77 -5.69 -0.40
CA ALA A 83 3.37 -7.02 -0.50
C ALA A 83 2.45 -8.16 -0.04
N GLY A 84 1.32 -7.86 0.58
CA GLY A 84 0.37 -8.88 1.08
C GLY A 84 0.88 -9.65 2.30
N THR A 85 1.67 -9.01 3.15
CA THR A 85 2.23 -9.60 4.37
C THR A 85 1.28 -9.56 5.57
N GLY A 86 0.07 -9.01 5.40
CA GLY A 86 -0.99 -9.05 6.40
C GLY A 86 -1.52 -10.47 6.64
N ASN A 87 -2.18 -10.68 7.78
CA ASN A 87 -2.67 -11.99 8.20
C ASN A 87 -4.12 -11.97 8.72
N TYR A 88 -4.85 -10.89 8.46
CA TYR A 88 -6.25 -10.73 8.87
C TYR A 88 -7.22 -10.62 7.69
N GLY A 89 -6.74 -10.82 6.45
CA GLY A 89 -7.57 -10.68 5.25
C GLY A 89 -7.70 -9.23 4.75
N GLN A 90 -6.87 -8.31 5.21
CA GLN A 90 -6.98 -6.88 4.89
C GLN A 90 -6.87 -6.57 3.39
N CYS A 91 -6.09 -7.35 2.66
CA CYS A 91 -5.89 -7.18 1.22
C CYS A 91 -6.55 -8.28 0.37
N VAL A 92 -7.52 -9.00 0.96
CA VAL A 92 -8.33 -10.00 0.26
C VAL A 92 -9.52 -9.31 -0.42
N PRO A 93 -9.77 -9.54 -1.72
CA PRO A 93 -10.87 -8.91 -2.45
C PRO A 93 -12.21 -9.56 -2.08
N LEU A 94 -12.81 -9.14 -0.96
CA LEU A 94 -14.03 -9.73 -0.39
C LEU A 94 -15.19 -9.70 -1.38
N GLU A 95 -15.32 -8.58 -2.10
CA GLU A 95 -16.35 -8.38 -3.12
C GLU A 95 -15.83 -8.73 -4.53
N GLY A 96 -14.66 -9.38 -4.66
CA GLY A 96 -14.02 -9.62 -5.95
C GLY A 96 -13.56 -8.32 -6.61
N GLY A 97 -13.84 -8.14 -7.92
CA GLY A 97 -13.43 -6.95 -8.65
C GLY A 97 -11.93 -6.95 -8.97
N MET A 98 -11.28 -5.82 -8.73
CA MET A 98 -9.87 -5.60 -9.06
C MET A 98 -8.99 -5.56 -7.80
N VAL A 99 -7.80 -6.15 -7.88
CA VAL A 99 -6.71 -5.91 -6.93
C VAL A 99 -5.69 -4.99 -7.58
N MET A 100 -5.39 -3.87 -6.95
CA MET A 100 -4.32 -2.95 -7.36
C MET A 100 -3.07 -3.19 -6.55
N LEU A 101 -1.98 -3.53 -7.21
CA LEU A 101 -0.66 -3.70 -6.60
C LEU A 101 0.07 -2.36 -6.55
N THR A 102 0.39 -1.88 -5.35
CA THR A 102 1.19 -0.65 -5.20
C THR A 102 2.65 -0.85 -5.58
N THR A 103 3.09 -2.08 -5.79
CA THR A 103 4.48 -2.43 -6.12
C THR A 103 4.98 -1.91 -7.49
N GLY A 104 4.15 -1.23 -8.27
CA GLY A 104 4.56 -0.41 -9.41
C GLY A 104 5.14 0.96 -9.01
N LEU A 105 4.81 1.45 -7.82
CA LEU A 105 5.22 2.74 -7.26
C LEU A 105 6.25 2.50 -6.15
N GLN A 106 7.55 2.51 -6.48
CA GLN A 106 8.62 2.07 -5.55
C GLN A 106 9.70 3.11 -5.30
N ARG A 107 9.59 4.31 -5.87
CA ARG A 107 10.66 5.31 -5.83
C ARG A 107 10.78 5.96 -4.45
N ILE A 108 12.01 6.19 -4.02
CA ILE A 108 12.33 7.18 -2.99
C ILE A 108 12.40 8.51 -3.71
N ARG A 109 11.37 9.35 -3.54
CA ARG A 109 11.21 10.60 -4.31
C ARG A 109 12.11 11.71 -3.82
N ARG A 110 12.28 11.79 -2.49
CA ARG A 110 13.10 12.81 -1.83
C ARG A 110 13.59 12.28 -0.50
N PHE A 111 14.82 12.62 -0.18
CA PHE A 111 15.39 12.40 1.15
C PHE A 111 16.25 13.60 1.53
N ASP A 112 16.05 14.12 2.74
CA ASP A 112 16.86 15.16 3.34
C ASP A 112 17.64 14.58 4.54
N PRO A 113 18.94 14.32 4.40
CA PRO A 113 19.75 13.75 5.50
C PRO A 113 19.85 14.66 6.71
N ALA A 114 19.75 15.99 6.54
CA ALA A 114 19.87 16.95 7.62
C ALA A 114 18.66 16.88 8.58
N THR A 115 17.44 16.89 8.03
CA THR A 115 16.22 16.78 8.82
C THR A 115 15.82 15.32 9.10
N GLY A 116 16.29 14.39 8.26
CA GLY A 116 15.89 12.99 8.32
C GLY A 116 14.48 12.75 7.79
N VAL A 117 13.97 13.64 6.95
CA VAL A 117 12.66 13.48 6.31
C VAL A 117 12.82 12.80 4.96
N VAL A 118 11.99 11.77 4.71
CA VAL A 118 11.96 11.05 3.44
C VAL A 118 10.55 11.05 2.85
N THR A 119 10.44 11.28 1.54
CA THR A 119 9.20 11.07 0.78
C THR A 119 9.38 9.88 -0.14
N VAL A 120 8.52 8.89 0.00
CA VAL A 120 8.65 7.58 -0.64
C VAL A 120 7.31 7.10 -1.20
N GLU A 121 7.34 6.35 -2.29
CA GLU A 121 6.15 5.73 -2.89
C GLU A 121 5.71 4.48 -2.10
N PRO A 122 4.40 4.14 -2.09
CA PRO A 122 3.82 3.16 -1.18
C PRO A 122 4.29 1.72 -1.42
N GLY A 123 4.69 1.39 -2.63
CA GLY A 123 5.19 0.06 -3.02
C GLY A 123 6.67 -0.17 -2.74
N CYS A 124 7.40 0.84 -2.28
CA CYS A 124 8.79 0.69 -1.85
C CYS A 124 8.87 -0.31 -0.69
N GLN A 125 9.76 -1.30 -0.78
CA GLN A 125 10.01 -2.23 0.33
C GLN A 125 10.70 -1.52 1.48
N MET A 126 10.28 -1.79 2.71
CA MET A 126 10.88 -1.21 3.90
C MET A 126 12.37 -1.55 4.03
N SER A 127 12.77 -2.77 3.66
CA SER A 127 14.18 -3.19 3.66
C SER A 127 15.03 -2.39 2.67
N HIS A 128 14.48 -2.10 1.48
CA HIS A 128 15.16 -1.27 0.49
C HIS A 128 15.31 0.16 0.99
N LEU A 129 14.23 0.75 1.51
CA LEU A 129 14.26 2.09 2.09
C LEU A 129 15.26 2.19 3.25
N ASP A 130 15.24 1.25 4.20
CA ASP A 130 16.18 1.25 5.34
C ASP A 130 17.64 1.13 4.88
N GLN A 131 17.90 0.31 3.87
CA GLN A 131 19.24 0.19 3.29
C GLN A 131 19.74 1.51 2.68
N GLU A 132 18.88 2.22 1.94
CA GLU A 132 19.23 3.52 1.38
C GLU A 132 19.45 4.59 2.47
N LEU A 133 18.58 4.62 3.49
CA LEU A 133 18.71 5.54 4.63
C LEU A 133 20.03 5.33 5.39
N ARG A 134 20.45 4.06 5.61
CA ARG A 134 21.70 3.72 6.30
C ARG A 134 22.96 4.22 5.60
N ARG A 135 22.95 4.39 4.29
CA ARG A 135 24.05 5.03 3.55
C ARG A 135 24.27 6.49 3.96
N HIS A 136 23.25 7.08 4.57
CA HIS A 136 23.26 8.47 5.07
C HIS A 136 23.20 8.54 6.59
N GLN A 137 23.60 7.48 7.29
CA GLN A 137 23.58 7.40 8.77
C GLN A 137 22.17 7.60 9.36
N ARG A 138 21.11 7.19 8.62
CA ARG A 138 19.72 7.20 9.05
C ARG A 138 19.11 5.80 8.98
N GLU A 139 18.01 5.57 9.70
CA GLU A 139 17.27 4.32 9.71
C GLU A 139 15.77 4.59 9.90
N LEU A 140 14.93 3.60 9.57
CA LEU A 140 13.50 3.65 9.89
C LEU A 140 13.31 3.64 11.41
N ARG A 141 12.38 4.47 11.91
CA ARG A 141 12.03 4.49 13.34
C ARG A 141 11.37 3.21 13.83
N LEU A 142 10.54 2.60 12.97
CA LEU A 142 9.72 1.44 13.30
C LEU A 142 9.91 0.34 12.25
N LEU A 143 10.12 -0.89 12.72
CA LEU A 143 10.33 -2.07 11.89
C LEU A 143 9.38 -3.20 12.34
N PRO A 144 8.34 -3.54 11.56
CA PRO A 144 7.50 -4.71 11.84
C PRO A 144 8.28 -6.01 11.61
N SER A 145 7.81 -7.12 12.12
CA SER A 145 8.45 -8.44 11.92
C SER A 145 8.61 -8.81 10.43
N THR A 146 7.74 -8.28 9.58
CA THR A 146 7.72 -8.49 8.12
C THR A 146 8.50 -7.44 7.32
N TRP A 147 9.27 -6.56 7.95
CA TRP A 147 9.93 -5.41 7.31
C TRP A 147 10.78 -5.75 6.08
N ARG A 148 11.31 -6.99 6.01
CA ARG A 148 12.11 -7.43 4.85
C ARG A 148 11.30 -7.54 3.57
N SER A 149 10.00 -7.80 3.66
CA SER A 149 9.09 -7.98 2.52
C SER A 149 7.96 -6.96 2.48
N ALA A 150 7.59 -6.36 3.61
CA ALA A 150 6.52 -5.37 3.68
C ALA A 150 6.85 -4.12 2.87
N THR A 151 5.82 -3.50 2.28
CA THR A 151 5.93 -2.19 1.64
C THR A 151 5.60 -1.08 2.64
N VAL A 152 6.19 0.11 2.41
CA VAL A 152 5.99 1.28 3.28
C VAL A 152 4.51 1.67 3.35
N GLY A 153 3.80 1.70 2.22
CA GLY A 153 2.36 1.99 2.20
C GLY A 153 1.54 0.93 2.93
N GLY A 154 1.88 -0.36 2.77
CA GLY A 154 1.23 -1.44 3.49
C GLY A 154 1.48 -1.38 5.00
N PHE A 155 2.66 -0.95 5.42
CA PHE A 155 3.00 -0.73 6.83
C PHE A 155 2.14 0.37 7.47
N VAL A 156 2.02 1.53 6.80
CA VAL A 156 1.21 2.66 7.31
C VAL A 156 -0.28 2.34 7.26
N ALA A 157 -0.78 1.82 6.14
CA ALA A 157 -2.19 1.43 6.01
C ALA A 157 -2.59 0.31 6.98
N GLY A 158 -1.66 -0.60 7.31
CA GLY A 158 -1.88 -1.67 8.29
C GLY A 158 -1.73 -1.24 9.75
N GLY A 159 -1.17 -0.06 10.01
CA GLY A 159 -1.00 0.49 11.37
C GLY A 159 -0.12 -0.36 12.27
N SER A 160 0.86 -1.06 11.68
CA SER A 160 1.70 -1.98 12.43
C SER A 160 2.66 -1.25 13.35
N GLY A 161 2.88 -1.80 14.54
CA GLY A 161 4.00 -1.43 15.40
C GLY A 161 5.27 -2.22 15.04
N GLY A 162 6.17 -2.35 15.99
CA GLY A 162 7.36 -3.19 15.82
C GLY A 162 8.56 -2.72 16.64
N ILE A 163 9.75 -3.16 16.22
CA ILE A 163 11.01 -2.73 16.84
C ILE A 163 11.13 -1.21 16.65
N GLY A 164 11.49 -0.52 17.74
CA GLY A 164 11.57 0.94 17.79
C GLY A 164 10.43 1.60 18.56
N SER A 165 9.29 0.92 18.74
CA SER A 165 8.10 1.50 19.40
C SER A 165 8.39 1.95 20.86
N ILE A 166 9.25 1.27 21.59
CA ILE A 166 9.63 1.67 22.96
C ILE A 166 10.33 3.03 22.96
N ARG A 167 11.13 3.31 21.93
CA ARG A 167 11.88 4.57 21.83
C ARG A 167 11.10 5.69 21.17
N TRP A 168 10.35 5.36 20.13
CA TRP A 168 9.75 6.33 19.23
C TRP A 168 8.22 6.44 19.38
N GLY A 169 7.58 5.54 20.13
CA GLY A 169 6.14 5.46 20.23
C GLY A 169 5.51 4.64 19.11
N PHE A 170 4.20 4.80 18.93
CA PHE A 170 3.43 4.09 17.90
C PHE A 170 3.43 4.87 16.58
N LEU A 171 3.15 4.19 15.49
CA LEU A 171 3.09 4.81 14.17
C LEU A 171 2.09 5.99 14.09
N ARG A 172 1.02 5.96 14.89
CA ARG A 172 0.02 7.03 14.99
C ARG A 172 0.41 8.20 15.88
N ASP A 173 1.51 8.08 16.61
CA ASP A 173 1.99 9.20 17.42
C ASP A 173 2.52 10.31 16.50
N PRO A 174 2.33 11.61 16.86
CA PRO A 174 2.80 12.73 16.05
C PRO A 174 4.29 12.65 15.70
N GLY A 175 4.64 13.13 14.53
CA GLY A 175 6.02 13.20 14.05
C GLY A 175 6.55 11.93 13.40
N HIS A 176 5.75 10.89 13.18
CA HIS A 176 6.13 9.73 12.37
C HIS A 176 5.76 9.88 10.91
N LEU A 177 4.46 10.05 10.67
CA LEU A 177 3.87 10.28 9.35
C LEU A 177 3.61 11.78 9.22
N LEU A 178 4.45 12.46 8.43
CA LEU A 178 4.40 13.92 8.29
C LEU A 178 3.45 14.37 7.17
N GLY A 179 2.96 13.46 6.35
CA GLY A 179 2.00 13.72 5.30
C GLY A 179 1.85 12.57 4.34
N LEU A 180 0.80 12.64 3.53
CA LEU A 180 0.47 11.65 2.49
C LEU A 180 0.08 12.34 1.19
N GLU A 181 0.29 11.64 0.08
CA GLU A 181 -0.46 11.84 -1.15
C GLU A 181 -1.50 10.72 -1.28
N VAL A 182 -2.74 11.08 -1.58
CA VAL A 182 -3.86 10.14 -1.65
C VAL A 182 -4.74 10.39 -2.85
N VAL A 183 -5.21 9.33 -3.48
CA VAL A 183 -6.22 9.36 -4.56
C VAL A 183 -7.52 8.77 -4.00
N PRO A 184 -8.64 9.53 -4.01
CA PRO A 184 -9.94 9.03 -3.57
C PRO A 184 -10.57 8.09 -4.61
N MET A 185 -11.53 7.25 -4.18
CA MET A 185 -12.33 6.40 -5.05
C MET A 185 -13.57 7.15 -5.56
N THR A 186 -13.35 8.12 -6.45
CA THR A 186 -14.39 8.94 -7.08
C THR A 186 -14.25 8.93 -8.60
N THR A 187 -15.30 9.31 -9.33
CA THR A 187 -15.27 9.37 -10.80
C THR A 187 -14.40 10.49 -11.36
N ASP A 188 -14.04 11.44 -10.52
CA ASP A 188 -13.14 12.57 -10.77
C ASP A 188 -11.88 12.49 -9.90
N ALA A 189 -11.39 11.27 -9.71
CA ALA A 189 -10.26 10.98 -8.82
C ALA A 189 -9.01 11.79 -9.19
N HIS A 190 -8.54 12.60 -8.25
CA HIS A 190 -7.29 13.36 -8.34
C HIS A 190 -6.45 13.17 -7.07
N CYS A 191 -5.14 13.25 -7.21
CA CYS A 191 -4.22 13.14 -6.09
C CYS A 191 -4.28 14.41 -5.23
N HIS A 192 -4.48 14.21 -3.91
CA HIS A 192 -4.45 15.27 -2.91
C HIS A 192 -3.23 15.11 -2.02
N GLN A 193 -2.64 16.24 -1.63
CA GLN A 193 -1.61 16.27 -0.59
C GLN A 193 -2.26 16.54 0.75
N LEU A 194 -1.94 15.73 1.74
CA LEU A 194 -2.43 15.82 3.10
C LEU A 194 -1.24 16.08 4.03
N ASP A 195 -1.40 16.99 4.97
CA ASP A 195 -0.44 17.20 6.05
C ASP A 195 -0.54 16.09 7.12
N GLU A 196 0.22 16.21 8.20
CA GLU A 196 0.25 15.23 9.28
C GLU A 196 -1.13 15.00 9.93
N ILE A 197 -1.91 16.07 10.13
CA ILE A 197 -3.23 16.01 10.78
C ILE A 197 -4.26 15.41 9.82
N GLU A 198 -4.26 15.86 8.58
CA GLU A 198 -5.17 15.38 7.52
C GLU A 198 -4.90 13.93 7.14
N ALA A 199 -3.64 13.47 7.27
CA ALA A 199 -3.21 12.10 6.98
C ALA A 199 -3.62 11.07 8.05
N GLU A 200 -3.93 11.51 9.27
CA GLU A 200 -4.23 10.61 10.40
C GLU A 200 -5.36 9.60 10.10
N PRO A 201 -6.49 9.96 9.46
CA PRO A 201 -7.55 9.01 9.14
C PRO A 201 -7.14 7.90 8.16
N LEU A 202 -6.03 8.06 7.42
CA LEU A 202 -5.51 7.05 6.50
C LEU A 202 -4.52 6.10 7.17
N ASN A 203 -3.94 6.52 8.30
CA ASN A 203 -3.05 5.68 9.10
C ASN A 203 -3.88 4.59 9.80
N HIS A 204 -3.54 3.33 9.56
CA HIS A 204 -4.27 2.17 10.09
C HIS A 204 -5.72 2.03 9.57
N SER A 205 -5.98 2.52 8.37
CA SER A 205 -7.31 2.41 7.74
C SER A 205 -7.48 1.20 6.82
N TYR A 206 -6.45 0.38 6.65
CA TYR A 206 -6.43 -0.77 5.73
C TYR A 206 -6.77 -0.41 4.27
N GLY A 207 -6.51 0.83 3.87
CA GLY A 207 -6.79 1.33 2.52
C GLY A 207 -8.26 1.66 2.25
N THR A 208 -9.11 1.75 3.29
CA THR A 208 -10.55 2.06 3.12
C THR A 208 -10.83 3.54 2.87
N ASN A 209 -9.90 4.44 3.24
CA ASN A 209 -10.10 5.89 3.18
C ASN A 209 -9.42 6.56 1.97
N GLY A 210 -8.88 5.77 1.04
CA GLY A 210 -8.22 6.25 -0.17
C GLY A 210 -6.98 5.44 -0.53
N ILE A 211 -6.45 5.72 -1.71
CA ILE A 211 -5.28 5.04 -2.27
C ILE A 211 -4.05 5.90 -2.02
N ILE A 212 -3.17 5.46 -1.13
CA ILE A 212 -1.91 6.17 -0.84
C ILE A 212 -0.97 6.06 -2.05
N THR A 213 -0.44 7.18 -2.53
CA THR A 213 0.49 7.28 -3.66
C THR A 213 1.88 7.79 -3.29
N ALA A 214 2.01 8.48 -2.14
CA ALA A 214 3.29 8.78 -1.52
C ALA A 214 3.12 8.99 0.00
N LEU A 215 4.22 8.83 0.73
CA LEU A 215 4.30 9.00 2.17
C LEU A 215 5.51 9.86 2.51
N THR A 216 5.32 10.84 3.38
CA THR A 216 6.42 11.63 3.97
C THR A 216 6.61 11.20 5.42
N LEU A 217 7.78 10.66 5.73
CA LEU A 217 8.10 10.01 7.00
C LEU A 217 9.32 10.66 7.66
N SER A 218 9.33 10.68 8.99
CA SER A 218 10.53 10.94 9.76
C SER A 218 11.37 9.68 9.93
N THR A 219 12.68 9.84 9.86
CA THR A 219 13.67 8.79 10.13
C THR A 219 14.41 9.03 11.44
N ALA A 220 15.21 8.07 11.87
CA ALA A 220 16.07 8.17 13.05
C ALA A 220 17.54 8.21 12.63
N PRO A 221 18.46 8.74 13.46
CA PRO A 221 19.88 8.46 13.33
C PRO A 221 20.14 6.95 13.41
N ALA A 222 20.92 6.41 12.49
CA ALA A 222 21.22 4.98 12.47
C ALA A 222 22.05 4.56 13.69
N VAL A 223 21.73 3.39 14.23
CA VAL A 223 22.51 2.75 15.30
C VAL A 223 23.13 1.46 14.80
N ASN A 224 24.25 1.08 15.41
CA ASN A 224 24.88 -0.21 15.16
C ASN A 224 24.16 -1.26 16.00
N TRP A 225 23.42 -2.15 15.33
CA TRP A 225 22.74 -3.24 15.99
C TRP A 225 23.71 -4.40 16.25
N HIS A 226 23.72 -4.88 17.48
CA HIS A 226 24.43 -6.08 17.87
C HIS A 226 23.41 -7.12 18.36
N GLN A 227 23.45 -8.30 17.76
CA GLN A 227 22.65 -9.43 18.20
C GLN A 227 23.55 -10.41 18.95
N VAL A 228 23.17 -10.73 20.18
CA VAL A 228 23.81 -11.78 20.98
C VAL A 228 22.86 -12.96 21.02
N CYS A 229 23.34 -14.12 20.61
CA CYS A 229 22.57 -15.39 20.64
C CYS A 229 23.09 -16.28 21.73
#